data_43e077305d0469cb35e4dca1acd7dedb
#
_entry.id   43e077305d0469cb35e4dca1acd7dedb
#
_cell.length_a   1.000
_cell.length_b   1.000
_cell.length_c   1.000
_cell.angle_alpha   90.00
_cell.angle_beta   90.00
_cell.angle_gamma   90.00
#
_symmetry.space_group_name_H-M   'P 1'
#
loop_
_entity.id
_entity.type
_entity.pdbx_description
1 polymer ?
#
loop_
_entity_poly.entity_id
_entity_poly.type
_entity_poly.pdbx_seq_one_letter_code
_entity_poly.pdbx_strand_id
1 'polypeptide(L)'
;IHKIIVMNTGDVLKDEEHYMLHSAKHNVKLEVKASYIGSKIFEADHLFKSFGDLKILDDFSYIFARYEKMGIVGNNGTGKSTFIKILMGQVAPDSGTVDVGETVRFGYYSQDGLQFDEQMKVIDVVQDIAEVIELGNGKKLTASQFLQHFLFTPETQHSYVYKLSGGERRRLYLCTILMRNPNFLLLDEPTNDLDIITLNVLEEYLQNFKGCVIVVSHDRYFMDKVVD
;
A
#
# COMPACT_ATOMS: atom_id res chain seq x y z
N ILE A 1 2.22 -20.49 0.76
CA ILE A 1 3.45 -20.15 1.53
C ILE A 1 3.53 -18.64 1.54
N HIS A 2 3.24 -18.04 2.72
CA HIS A 2 3.36 -16.59 2.87
C HIS A 2 4.82 -16.18 2.77
N LYS A 3 5.13 -15.26 1.86
CA LYS A 3 6.47 -14.68 1.75
C LYS A 3 6.59 -13.49 2.68
N ILE A 4 7.18 -13.72 3.85
CA ILE A 4 7.43 -12.69 4.86
C ILE A 4 8.94 -12.52 5.03
N ILE A 5 9.42 -11.31 4.85
CA ILE A 5 10.78 -10.92 5.18
C ILE A 5 10.80 -10.39 6.61
N VAL A 6 11.57 -11.01 7.48
CA VAL A 6 11.79 -10.55 8.84
C VAL A 6 13.09 -9.74 8.89
N MET A 7 12.97 -8.45 9.21
CA MET A 7 14.10 -7.56 9.41
C MET A 7 14.41 -7.45 10.91
N ASN A 8 15.57 -7.95 11.31
CA ASN A 8 16.07 -8.12 12.69
C ASN A 8 15.29 -9.14 13.55
N THR A 9 15.96 -10.21 13.85
CA THR A 9 15.45 -11.29 14.72
C THR A 9 15.51 -10.89 16.19
N GLY A 10 14.40 -10.44 16.70
CA GLY A 10 14.12 -10.36 18.14
C GLY A 10 12.75 -10.94 18.39
N ASP A 11 12.71 -12.12 18.95
CA ASP A 11 11.61 -12.85 19.54
C ASP A 11 10.25 -12.89 18.83
N VAL A 12 9.90 -14.09 18.42
CA VAL A 12 8.56 -14.49 17.98
C VAL A 12 7.64 -14.46 19.20
N LEU A 13 6.75 -13.47 19.30
CA LEU A 13 5.63 -13.50 20.23
C LEU A 13 4.48 -14.27 19.59
N LYS A 14 4.12 -15.38 20.26
CA LYS A 14 2.85 -16.09 20.05
C LYS A 14 1.79 -15.34 20.85
N ASP A 15 0.68 -14.99 20.22
CA ASP A 15 -0.63 -15.14 20.85
C ASP A 15 -1.76 -14.99 19.84
N GLU A 16 -2.66 -15.96 19.92
CA GLU A 16 -3.91 -16.04 19.19
C GLU A 16 -5.00 -15.31 19.99
N GLU A 17 -5.64 -14.30 19.42
CA GLU A 17 -7.00 -13.93 19.81
C GLU A 17 -7.84 -13.61 18.57
N HIS A 18 -8.86 -14.44 18.38
CA HIS A 18 -9.87 -14.32 17.34
C HIS A 18 -10.90 -13.26 17.71
N TYR A 19 -11.01 -12.22 16.90
CA TYR A 19 -12.22 -11.39 16.86
C TYR A 19 -12.91 -11.53 15.52
N MET A 20 -14.03 -12.24 15.51
CA MET A 20 -14.98 -12.24 14.40
C MET A 20 -15.85 -10.99 14.48
N LEU A 21 -15.66 -10.03 13.57
CA LEU A 21 -16.62 -8.97 13.31
C LEU A 21 -17.36 -9.27 12.01
N HIS A 22 -18.68 -9.42 12.11
CA HIS A 22 -19.55 -9.55 10.97
C HIS A 22 -19.58 -8.24 10.16
N SER A 23 -18.95 -8.27 8.99
CA SER A 23 -19.03 -7.21 8.01
C SER A 23 -20.38 -7.25 7.29
N ALA A 24 -21.07 -6.12 7.28
CA ALA A 24 -22.25 -5.92 6.45
C ALA A 24 -21.86 -6.04 4.97
N LYS A 25 -22.56 -6.91 4.26
CA LYS A 25 -22.34 -7.21 2.85
C LYS A 25 -22.58 -5.98 1.98
N HIS A 26 -21.52 -5.32 1.53
CA HIS A 26 -21.56 -4.49 0.33
C HIS A 26 -21.11 -5.37 -0.85
N ASN A 27 -22.09 -5.83 -1.63
CA ASN A 27 -21.93 -6.83 -2.68
C ASN A 27 -21.40 -6.26 -4.01
N VAL A 28 -20.41 -5.39 -4.01
CA VAL A 28 -19.70 -5.03 -5.24
C VAL A 28 -18.21 -5.23 -5.00
N LYS A 29 -17.69 -6.33 -5.53
CA LYS A 29 -16.23 -6.56 -5.52
C LYS A 29 -15.55 -5.45 -6.31
N LEU A 30 -14.70 -4.68 -5.63
CA LEU A 30 -13.87 -3.65 -6.25
C LEU A 30 -12.68 -4.31 -6.94
N GLU A 31 -12.91 -4.85 -8.12
CA GLU A 31 -11.85 -5.45 -8.94
C GLU A 31 -11.38 -4.42 -9.97
N VAL A 32 -10.42 -3.58 -9.57
CA VAL A 32 -9.83 -2.56 -10.45
C VAL A 32 -8.90 -3.23 -11.45
N LYS A 33 -9.01 -2.83 -12.72
CA LYS A 33 -8.09 -3.25 -13.76
C LYS A 33 -6.73 -2.60 -13.52
N ALA A 34 -5.77 -3.39 -13.02
CA ALA A 34 -4.40 -2.90 -12.84
C ALA A 34 -3.80 -2.47 -14.17
N SER A 35 -2.95 -1.45 -14.16
CA SER A 35 -2.14 -1.09 -15.32
C SER A 35 -1.22 -2.26 -15.69
N TYR A 36 -0.87 -2.35 -16.98
CA TYR A 36 -0.03 -3.43 -17.47
C TYR A 36 1.29 -3.51 -16.68
N ILE A 37 1.66 -4.73 -16.29
CA ILE A 37 2.95 -5.02 -15.65
C ILE A 37 3.69 -6.08 -16.45
N GLY A 38 4.94 -5.78 -16.81
CA GLY A 38 5.82 -6.69 -17.54
C GLY A 38 6.29 -7.88 -16.72
N SER A 39 7.19 -8.68 -17.27
CA SER A 39 7.78 -9.83 -16.58
C SER A 39 8.82 -9.42 -15.54
N LYS A 40 9.58 -8.36 -15.80
CA LYS A 40 10.57 -7.83 -14.87
C LYS A 40 9.90 -6.86 -13.91
N ILE A 41 10.00 -7.15 -12.63
CA ILE A 41 9.45 -6.33 -11.54
C ILE A 41 10.56 -5.55 -10.87
N PHE A 42 11.33 -6.21 -10.00
CA PHE A 42 12.62 -5.72 -9.58
C PHE A 42 13.58 -6.87 -9.26
N GLU A 43 14.85 -6.60 -9.40
CA GLU A 43 15.95 -7.47 -9.03
C GLU A 43 16.89 -6.69 -8.11
N ALA A 44 17.02 -7.15 -6.88
CA ALA A 44 18.00 -6.66 -5.92
C ALA A 44 19.19 -7.62 -5.92
N ASP A 45 20.39 -7.10 -6.09
CA ASP A 45 21.60 -7.89 -6.15
C ASP A 45 22.66 -7.36 -5.19
N HIS A 46 23.01 -8.20 -4.20
CA HIS A 46 24.00 -7.93 -3.18
C HIS A 46 23.89 -6.54 -2.54
N LEU A 47 22.68 -6.18 -2.08
CA LEU A 47 22.42 -4.88 -1.47
C LEU A 47 22.97 -4.81 -0.06
N PHE A 48 23.73 -3.75 0.20
CA PHE A 48 24.17 -3.34 1.52
C PHE A 48 23.68 -1.93 1.83
N LYS A 49 23.19 -1.73 3.06
CA LYS A 49 22.81 -0.41 3.56
C LYS A 49 22.99 -0.34 5.06
N SER A 50 23.68 0.71 5.52
CA SER A 50 23.88 0.98 6.94
C SER A 50 23.69 2.45 7.23
N PHE A 51 23.33 2.79 8.47
CA PHE A 51 23.37 4.13 9.03
C PHE A 51 24.16 4.08 10.32
N GLY A 52 25.42 4.56 10.28
CA GLY A 52 26.36 4.36 11.38
C GLY A 52 26.55 2.86 11.67
N ASP A 53 26.33 2.45 12.90
CA ASP A 53 26.46 1.04 13.33
C ASP A 53 25.21 0.19 13.02
N LEU A 54 24.13 0.81 12.58
CA LEU A 54 22.88 0.11 12.28
C LEU A 54 22.92 -0.44 10.84
N LYS A 55 23.10 -1.73 10.70
CA LYS A 55 22.94 -2.43 9.43
C LYS A 55 21.46 -2.62 9.12
N ILE A 56 21.03 -2.17 7.95
CA ILE A 56 19.66 -2.32 7.44
C ILE A 56 19.57 -3.45 6.44
N LEU A 57 20.50 -3.49 5.49
CA LEU A 57 20.66 -4.57 4.52
C LEU A 57 22.09 -5.08 4.59
N ASP A 58 22.25 -6.41 4.61
CA ASP A 58 23.53 -7.09 4.67
C ASP A 58 23.49 -8.24 3.66
N ASP A 59 24.07 -8.00 2.49
CA ASP A 59 24.10 -8.94 1.36
C ASP A 59 22.71 -9.41 0.89
N PHE A 60 21.77 -8.48 0.79
CA PHE A 60 20.39 -8.80 0.40
C PHE A 60 20.27 -8.93 -1.11
N SER A 61 19.85 -10.11 -1.57
CA SER A 61 19.56 -10.39 -2.98
C SER A 61 18.15 -10.98 -3.10
N TYR A 62 17.36 -10.45 -4.03
CA TYR A 62 16.00 -10.91 -4.24
C TYR A 62 15.48 -10.57 -5.65
N ILE A 63 14.81 -11.54 -6.28
CA ILE A 63 14.10 -11.36 -7.53
C ILE A 63 12.60 -11.40 -7.23
N PHE A 64 11.93 -10.27 -7.41
CA PHE A 64 10.51 -10.13 -7.15
C PHE A 64 9.69 -10.65 -8.33
N ALA A 65 8.79 -11.58 -8.03
CA ALA A 65 7.98 -12.22 -9.06
C ALA A 65 6.77 -11.35 -9.44
N ARG A 66 6.27 -11.54 -10.66
CA ARG A 66 5.05 -10.89 -11.13
C ARG A 66 3.86 -11.33 -10.28
N TYR A 67 3.04 -10.35 -9.85
CA TYR A 67 1.86 -10.53 -8.99
C TYR A 67 2.18 -11.02 -7.58
N GLU A 68 3.43 -11.01 -7.19
CA GLU A 68 3.83 -11.38 -5.84
C GLU A 68 3.33 -10.36 -4.82
N LYS A 69 2.91 -10.88 -3.67
CA LYS A 69 2.54 -10.09 -2.50
C LYS A 69 3.43 -10.49 -1.33
N MET A 70 4.21 -9.53 -0.85
CA MET A 70 5.24 -9.73 0.15
C MET A 70 4.92 -8.94 1.41
N GLY A 71 5.15 -9.56 2.57
CA GLY A 71 5.09 -8.89 3.86
C GLY A 71 6.50 -8.62 4.41
N ILE A 72 6.68 -7.46 5.02
CA ILE A 72 7.90 -7.11 5.75
C ILE A 72 7.53 -6.84 7.20
N VAL A 73 8.13 -7.59 8.11
CA VAL A 73 7.94 -7.44 9.55
C VAL A 73 9.27 -7.11 10.22
N GLY A 74 9.22 -6.40 11.33
CA GLY A 74 10.41 -6.03 12.10
C GLY A 74 10.10 -4.88 13.05
N ASN A 75 10.93 -4.70 14.05
CA ASN A 75 10.79 -3.62 15.03
C ASN A 75 10.86 -2.24 14.38
N ASN A 76 10.35 -1.21 15.07
CA ASN A 76 10.51 0.16 14.62
C ASN A 76 11.99 0.54 14.55
N GLY A 77 12.35 1.31 13.52
CA GLY A 77 13.74 1.74 13.30
C GLY A 77 14.65 0.69 12.64
N THR A 78 14.14 -0.49 12.24
CA THR A 78 14.96 -1.53 11.57
C THR A 78 15.21 -1.26 10.09
N GLY A 79 14.74 -0.15 9.55
CA GLY A 79 14.99 0.23 8.15
C GLY A 79 13.96 -0.25 7.13
N LYS A 80 12.77 -0.70 7.56
CA LYS A 80 11.71 -1.14 6.64
C LYS A 80 11.33 -0.08 5.61
N SER A 81 11.08 1.15 6.06
CA SER A 81 10.79 2.29 5.17
C SER A 81 11.99 2.66 4.29
N THR A 82 13.21 2.48 4.81
CA THR A 82 14.45 2.69 4.03
C THR A 82 14.55 1.70 2.88
N PHE A 83 14.23 0.43 3.12
CA PHE A 83 14.19 -0.58 2.06
C PHE A 83 13.20 -0.21 0.95
N ILE A 84 11.98 0.21 1.30
CA ILE A 84 10.99 0.72 0.33
C ILE A 84 11.57 1.90 -0.48
N LYS A 85 12.21 2.85 0.19
CA LYS A 85 12.81 4.02 -0.47
C LYS A 85 13.98 3.65 -1.40
N ILE A 86 14.73 2.61 -1.07
CA ILE A 86 15.78 2.06 -1.95
C ILE A 86 15.14 1.47 -3.22
N LEU A 87 14.06 0.69 -3.09
CA LEU A 87 13.34 0.13 -4.25
C LEU A 87 12.81 1.22 -5.18
N MET A 88 12.34 2.33 -4.63
CA MET A 88 11.85 3.49 -5.41
C MET A 88 12.96 4.38 -5.96
N GLY A 89 14.23 4.08 -5.66
CA GLY A 89 15.36 4.91 -6.07
C GLY A 89 15.48 6.24 -5.32
N GLN A 90 14.78 6.42 -4.20
CA GLN A 90 14.83 7.64 -3.37
C GLN A 90 16.02 7.64 -2.41
N VAL A 91 16.52 6.48 -2.05
CA VAL A 91 17.72 6.29 -1.23
C VAL A 91 18.66 5.34 -1.97
N ALA A 92 19.92 5.73 -2.11
CA ALA A 92 20.92 4.86 -2.71
C ALA A 92 21.38 3.79 -1.71
N PRO A 93 21.57 2.53 -2.13
CA PRO A 93 22.28 1.54 -1.33
C PRO A 93 23.75 1.94 -1.17
N ASP A 94 24.42 1.41 -0.16
CA ASP A 94 25.87 1.63 0.02
C ASP A 94 26.69 0.82 -1.01
N SER A 95 26.17 -0.37 -1.37
CA SER A 95 26.68 -1.17 -2.48
C SER A 95 25.59 -2.11 -2.98
N GLY A 96 25.85 -2.77 -4.11
CA GLY A 96 24.89 -3.59 -4.81
C GLY A 96 24.02 -2.79 -5.79
N THR A 97 23.07 -3.45 -6.43
CA THR A 97 22.23 -2.84 -7.45
C THR A 97 20.76 -3.20 -7.26
N VAL A 98 19.88 -2.25 -7.60
CA VAL A 98 18.44 -2.48 -7.75
C VAL A 98 18.07 -2.16 -9.18
N ASP A 99 17.53 -3.13 -9.87
CA ASP A 99 17.05 -2.98 -11.25
C ASP A 99 15.53 -3.15 -11.29
N VAL A 100 14.80 -2.05 -11.56
CA VAL A 100 13.35 -2.00 -11.58
C VAL A 100 12.84 -2.05 -13.01
N GLY A 101 11.83 -2.88 -13.27
CA GLY A 101 11.23 -3.00 -14.59
C GLY A 101 10.60 -1.67 -15.07
N GLU A 102 10.78 -1.35 -16.35
CA GLU A 102 10.31 -0.09 -16.97
C GLU A 102 8.79 0.11 -16.90
N THR A 103 8.02 -0.98 -16.78
CA THR A 103 6.56 -0.93 -16.69
C THR A 103 6.04 -0.77 -15.26
N VAL A 104 6.92 -0.80 -14.26
CA VAL A 104 6.55 -0.69 -12.85
C VAL A 104 6.09 0.74 -12.54
N ARG A 105 4.89 0.84 -11.95
CA ARG A 105 4.30 2.08 -11.46
C ARG A 105 4.00 1.93 -9.99
N PHE A 106 4.84 2.55 -9.17
CA PHE A 106 4.69 2.50 -7.73
C PHE A 106 3.53 3.38 -7.25
N GLY A 107 2.73 2.83 -6.31
CA GLY A 107 1.87 3.59 -5.43
C GLY A 107 2.37 3.42 -4.00
N TYR A 108 2.83 4.50 -3.38
CA TYR A 108 3.44 4.45 -2.06
C TYR A 108 2.56 5.15 -1.03
N TYR A 109 2.06 4.35 -0.08
CA TYR A 109 1.40 4.85 1.12
C TYR A 109 2.41 4.90 2.26
N SER A 110 2.72 6.10 2.75
CA SER A 110 3.60 6.34 3.88
C SER A 110 2.94 7.24 4.93
N GLN A 111 3.42 7.15 6.16
CA GLN A 111 2.92 7.99 7.25
C GLN A 111 3.16 9.49 7.01
N ASP A 112 4.26 9.84 6.32
CA ASP A 112 4.70 11.21 6.09
C ASP A 112 4.14 11.83 4.78
N GLY A 113 3.45 11.06 3.97
CA GLY A 113 3.04 11.45 2.61
C GLY A 113 1.79 12.31 2.52
N LEU A 114 1.18 12.67 3.64
CA LEU A 114 -0.10 13.36 3.68
C LEU A 114 0.03 14.87 3.45
N GLN A 115 -0.16 15.30 2.21
CA GLN A 115 -0.24 16.72 1.84
C GLN A 115 -1.43 16.95 0.90
N PHE A 116 -2.32 17.87 1.28
CA PHE A 116 -3.46 18.29 0.48
C PHE A 116 -3.56 19.80 0.40
N ASP A 117 -4.14 20.30 -0.68
CA ASP A 117 -4.72 21.63 -0.69
C ASP A 117 -6.01 21.61 0.16
N GLU A 118 -5.92 22.23 1.32
CA GLU A 118 -6.99 22.28 2.32
C GLU A 118 -8.28 22.95 1.79
N GLN A 119 -8.15 23.78 0.75
CA GLN A 119 -9.26 24.54 0.15
C GLN A 119 -9.97 23.78 -0.99
N MET A 120 -9.45 22.62 -1.38
CA MET A 120 -10.13 21.75 -2.34
C MET A 120 -11.26 20.97 -1.69
N LYS A 121 -12.27 20.62 -2.49
CA LYS A 121 -13.24 19.60 -2.08
C LYS A 121 -12.65 18.21 -2.22
N VAL A 122 -13.12 17.30 -1.39
CA VAL A 122 -12.67 15.90 -1.40
C VAL A 122 -12.77 15.26 -2.79
N ILE A 123 -13.92 15.48 -3.47
CA ILE A 123 -14.12 14.94 -4.82
C ILE A 123 -13.14 15.53 -5.84
N ASP A 124 -12.83 16.82 -5.75
CA ASP A 124 -11.93 17.48 -6.69
C ASP A 124 -10.50 16.94 -6.55
N VAL A 125 -10.02 16.66 -5.33
CA VAL A 125 -8.70 16.05 -5.08
C VAL A 125 -8.54 14.74 -5.85
N VAL A 126 -9.59 13.94 -5.92
CA VAL A 126 -9.55 12.64 -6.59
C VAL A 126 -9.77 12.80 -8.09
N GLN A 127 -10.68 13.68 -8.52
CA GLN A 127 -10.95 13.96 -9.94
C GLN A 127 -9.76 14.57 -10.67
N ASP A 128 -8.94 15.38 -9.99
CA ASP A 128 -7.70 15.93 -10.56
C ASP A 128 -6.69 14.82 -10.92
N ILE A 129 -6.79 13.65 -10.28
CA ILE A 129 -5.96 12.49 -10.60
C ILE A 129 -6.55 11.69 -11.75
N ALA A 130 -7.83 11.34 -11.64
CA ALA A 130 -8.56 10.61 -12.66
C ALA A 130 -10.08 10.78 -12.45
N GLU A 131 -10.81 10.98 -13.55
CA GLU A 131 -12.29 11.05 -13.50
C GLU A 131 -12.92 9.67 -13.33
N VAL A 132 -12.26 8.64 -13.86
CA VAL A 132 -12.74 7.25 -13.84
C VAL A 132 -11.61 6.26 -13.66
N ILE A 133 -11.95 5.12 -13.04
CA ILE A 133 -11.11 3.92 -12.97
C ILE A 133 -11.79 2.81 -13.77
N GLU A 134 -11.03 2.06 -14.57
CA GLU A 134 -11.51 0.87 -15.26
C GLU A 134 -11.46 -0.35 -14.34
N LEU A 135 -12.56 -1.11 -14.29
CA LEU A 135 -12.65 -2.37 -13.57
C LEU A 135 -12.20 -3.54 -14.45
N GLY A 136 -11.83 -4.66 -13.83
CA GLY A 136 -11.39 -5.88 -14.52
C GLY A 136 -12.37 -6.45 -15.53
N ASN A 137 -13.66 -6.16 -15.35
CA ASN A 137 -14.76 -6.55 -16.25
C ASN A 137 -15.05 -5.53 -17.37
N GLY A 138 -14.18 -4.51 -17.53
CA GLY A 138 -14.34 -3.44 -18.53
C GLY A 138 -15.31 -2.33 -18.14
N LYS A 139 -15.99 -2.43 -17.00
CA LYS A 139 -16.82 -1.34 -16.47
C LYS A 139 -15.95 -0.21 -15.95
N LYS A 140 -16.49 1.00 -15.97
CA LYS A 140 -15.84 2.18 -15.41
C LYS A 140 -16.49 2.57 -14.10
N LEU A 141 -15.67 2.95 -13.14
CA LEU A 141 -16.06 3.49 -11.85
C LEU A 141 -15.69 4.97 -11.82
N THR A 142 -16.64 5.84 -11.55
CA THR A 142 -16.36 7.27 -11.41
C THR A 142 -15.59 7.55 -10.11
N ALA A 143 -14.90 8.68 -10.04
CA ALA A 143 -14.23 9.13 -8.82
C ALA A 143 -15.18 9.14 -7.61
N SER A 144 -16.42 9.61 -7.79
CA SER A 144 -17.44 9.61 -6.74
C SER A 144 -17.80 8.21 -6.26
N GLN A 145 -18.01 7.28 -7.19
CA GLN A 145 -18.30 5.88 -6.86
C GLN A 145 -17.11 5.20 -6.15
N PHE A 146 -15.89 5.51 -6.58
CA PHE A 146 -14.67 5.02 -5.91
C PHE A 146 -14.57 5.54 -4.47
N LEU A 147 -14.79 6.84 -4.26
CA LEU A 147 -14.83 7.43 -2.93
C LEU A 147 -15.94 6.82 -2.05
N GLN A 148 -17.11 6.49 -2.61
CA GLN A 148 -18.16 5.78 -1.87
C GLN A 148 -17.69 4.41 -1.39
N HIS A 149 -16.93 3.66 -2.19
CA HIS A 149 -16.32 2.40 -1.75
C HIS A 149 -15.40 2.58 -0.55
N PHE A 150 -14.69 3.72 -0.51
CA PHE A 150 -13.85 4.11 0.61
C PHE A 150 -14.60 4.96 1.65
N LEU A 151 -15.92 4.78 1.75
CA LEU A 151 -16.77 5.28 2.83
C LEU A 151 -16.91 6.81 2.89
N PHE A 152 -16.66 7.51 1.79
CA PHE A 152 -17.00 8.92 1.66
C PHE A 152 -18.44 9.07 1.18
N THR A 153 -19.31 9.59 2.04
CA THR A 153 -20.71 9.91 1.66
C THR A 153 -20.74 11.02 0.63
N PRO A 154 -21.80 11.15 -0.17
CA PRO A 154 -21.95 12.28 -1.11
C PRO A 154 -21.74 13.66 -0.47
N GLU A 155 -22.22 13.84 0.76
CA GLU A 155 -22.05 15.10 1.51
C GLU A 155 -20.58 15.34 1.84
N THR A 156 -19.86 14.31 2.33
CA THR A 156 -18.43 14.41 2.65
C THR A 156 -17.59 14.64 1.40
N GLN A 157 -17.96 14.05 0.25
CA GLN A 157 -17.26 14.27 -1.01
C GLN A 157 -17.29 15.73 -1.47
N HIS A 158 -18.38 16.44 -1.18
CA HIS A 158 -18.54 17.85 -1.53
C HIS A 158 -18.08 18.82 -0.44
N SER A 159 -17.61 18.31 0.70
CA SER A 159 -16.99 19.12 1.74
C SER A 159 -15.52 19.43 1.45
N TYR A 160 -14.99 20.47 2.09
CA TYR A 160 -13.58 20.84 1.94
C TYR A 160 -12.67 19.92 2.75
N VAL A 161 -11.45 19.71 2.27
CA VAL A 161 -10.44 18.85 2.91
C VAL A 161 -10.14 19.29 4.35
N TYR A 162 -10.11 20.61 4.63
CA TYR A 162 -9.86 21.11 5.99
C TYR A 162 -10.91 20.68 7.02
N LYS A 163 -12.11 20.26 6.58
CA LYS A 163 -13.20 19.77 7.46
C LYS A 163 -13.08 18.31 7.82
N LEU A 164 -12.21 17.55 7.12
CA LEU A 164 -12.02 16.13 7.37
C LEU A 164 -11.31 15.90 8.71
N SER A 165 -11.74 14.85 9.41
CA SER A 165 -10.99 14.29 10.53
C SER A 165 -9.63 13.73 10.08
N GLY A 166 -8.72 13.50 11.03
CA GLY A 166 -7.42 12.89 10.74
C GLY A 166 -7.55 11.54 10.03
N GLY A 167 -8.47 10.68 10.48
CA GLY A 167 -8.73 9.37 9.86
C GLY A 167 -9.29 9.50 8.44
N GLU A 168 -10.21 10.43 8.19
CA GLU A 168 -10.74 10.69 6.85
C GLU A 168 -9.68 11.22 5.91
N ARG A 169 -8.75 12.07 6.38
CA ARG A 169 -7.61 12.55 5.59
C ARG A 169 -6.69 11.40 5.19
N ARG A 170 -6.40 10.48 6.11
CA ARG A 170 -5.60 9.28 5.84
C ARG A 170 -6.27 8.38 4.80
N ARG A 171 -7.58 8.21 4.91
CA ARG A 171 -8.39 7.47 3.95
C ARG A 171 -8.40 8.14 2.58
N LEU A 172 -8.54 9.47 2.53
CA LEU A 172 -8.45 10.23 1.28
C LEU A 172 -7.07 10.09 0.63
N TYR A 173 -6.01 10.14 1.42
CA TYR A 173 -4.64 9.93 0.94
C TYR A 173 -4.48 8.56 0.28
N LEU A 174 -4.99 7.50 0.92
CA LEU A 174 -5.03 6.18 0.31
C LEU A 174 -5.77 6.20 -1.03
N CYS A 175 -6.94 6.83 -1.09
CA CYS A 175 -7.70 6.94 -2.34
C CYS A 175 -6.90 7.64 -3.45
N THR A 176 -6.14 8.69 -3.15
CA THR A 176 -5.31 9.38 -4.15
C THR A 176 -4.23 8.48 -4.74
N ILE A 177 -3.67 7.59 -3.93
CA ILE A 177 -2.67 6.63 -4.40
C ILE A 177 -3.30 5.59 -5.32
N LEU A 178 -4.42 5.00 -4.90
CA LEU A 178 -5.11 3.95 -5.66
C LEU A 178 -5.70 4.48 -6.97
N MET A 179 -6.19 5.73 -7.00
CA MET A 179 -6.73 6.38 -8.21
C MET A 179 -5.69 6.60 -9.30
N ARG A 180 -4.41 6.67 -8.98
CA ARG A 180 -3.31 6.72 -9.96
C ARG A 180 -3.11 5.40 -10.70
N ASN A 181 -3.88 4.38 -10.33
CA ASN A 181 -3.82 3.04 -10.88
C ASN A 181 -2.41 2.45 -10.93
N PRO A 182 -1.71 2.36 -9.79
CA PRO A 182 -0.41 1.72 -9.73
C PRO A 182 -0.52 0.23 -10.04
N ASN A 183 0.57 -0.38 -10.47
CA ASN A 183 0.67 -1.84 -10.61
C ASN A 183 1.60 -2.48 -9.57
N PHE A 184 2.22 -1.63 -8.73
CA PHE A 184 3.00 -2.06 -7.59
C PHE A 184 2.69 -1.16 -6.39
N LEU A 185 2.02 -1.72 -5.39
CA LEU A 185 1.67 -1.01 -4.15
C LEU A 185 2.72 -1.27 -3.07
N LEU A 186 3.15 -0.19 -2.45
CA LEU A 186 4.03 -0.18 -1.29
C LEU A 186 3.25 0.44 -0.13
N LEU A 187 2.93 -0.35 0.89
CA LEU A 187 2.11 0.07 2.04
C LEU A 187 2.96 0.04 3.29
N ASP A 188 3.30 1.21 3.82
CA ASP A 188 4.15 1.36 5.00
C ASP A 188 3.29 1.63 6.24
N GLU A 189 3.12 0.59 7.09
CA GLU A 189 2.33 0.58 8.32
C GLU A 189 0.88 1.13 8.17
N PRO A 190 0.10 0.65 7.18
CA PRO A 190 -1.25 1.17 6.96
C PRO A 190 -2.17 0.92 8.16
N THR A 191 -1.90 -0.12 8.94
CA THR A 191 -2.68 -0.51 10.13
C THR A 191 -2.55 0.47 11.29
N ASN A 192 -1.52 1.31 11.33
CA ASN A 192 -1.36 2.32 12.38
C ASN A 192 -2.25 3.54 12.16
N ASP A 193 -2.59 3.84 10.91
CA ASP A 193 -3.18 5.12 10.53
C ASP A 193 -4.63 5.03 10.05
N LEU A 194 -5.02 3.86 9.56
CA LEU A 194 -6.35 3.62 9.02
C LEU A 194 -7.26 2.97 10.07
N ASP A 195 -8.51 3.41 10.11
CA ASP A 195 -9.52 2.75 10.94
C ASP A 195 -9.86 1.35 10.43
N ILE A 196 -10.39 0.50 11.30
CA ILE A 196 -10.64 -0.91 11.00
C ILE A 196 -11.60 -1.11 9.82
N ILE A 197 -12.56 -0.19 9.61
CA ILE A 197 -13.52 -0.28 8.52
C ILE A 197 -12.81 0.02 7.19
N THR A 198 -11.96 1.05 7.18
CA THR A 198 -11.11 1.38 6.03
C THR A 198 -10.13 0.24 5.71
N LEU A 199 -9.53 -0.38 6.74
CA LEU A 199 -8.66 -1.55 6.56
C LEU A 199 -9.39 -2.72 5.90
N ASN A 200 -10.63 -3.00 6.27
CA ASN A 200 -11.43 -4.04 5.64
C ASN A 200 -11.66 -3.76 4.14
N VAL A 201 -11.93 -2.51 3.77
CA VAL A 201 -12.07 -2.11 2.35
C VAL A 201 -10.74 -2.25 1.61
N LEU A 202 -9.62 -1.87 2.25
CA LEU A 202 -8.29 -2.04 1.69
C LEU A 202 -7.93 -3.52 1.51
N GLU A 203 -8.22 -4.38 2.49
CA GLU A 203 -8.02 -5.82 2.39
C GLU A 203 -8.76 -6.41 1.19
N GLU A 204 -10.05 -6.08 1.02
CA GLU A 204 -10.84 -6.52 -0.13
C GLU A 204 -10.24 -6.03 -1.46
N TYR A 205 -9.81 -4.78 -1.52
CA TYR A 205 -9.12 -4.22 -2.68
C TYR A 205 -7.85 -5.01 -3.01
N LEU A 206 -7.00 -5.27 -2.00
CA LEU A 206 -5.72 -5.95 -2.17
C LEU A 206 -5.88 -7.43 -2.57
N GLN A 207 -6.90 -8.12 -2.07
CA GLN A 207 -7.22 -9.50 -2.46
C GLN A 207 -7.56 -9.61 -3.95
N ASN A 208 -8.22 -8.59 -4.52
CA ASN A 208 -8.61 -8.54 -5.93
C ASN A 208 -7.58 -7.81 -6.81
N PHE A 209 -6.56 -7.22 -6.22
CA PHE A 209 -5.55 -6.44 -6.92
C PHE A 209 -4.64 -7.33 -7.78
N LYS A 210 -4.62 -7.06 -9.09
CA LYS A 210 -3.82 -7.78 -10.10
C LYS A 210 -2.46 -7.11 -10.34
N GLY A 211 -1.77 -6.78 -9.27
CA GLY A 211 -0.44 -6.18 -9.27
C GLY A 211 0.42 -6.77 -8.16
N CYS A 212 1.58 -6.18 -7.97
CA CYS A 212 2.51 -6.56 -6.91
C CYS A 212 2.25 -5.72 -5.66
N VAL A 213 2.49 -6.28 -4.50
CA VAL A 213 2.29 -5.60 -3.21
C VAL A 213 3.46 -5.89 -2.28
N ILE A 214 3.98 -4.85 -1.64
CA ILE A 214 4.80 -4.98 -0.43
C ILE A 214 4.06 -4.29 0.69
N VAL A 215 3.83 -5.00 1.78
CA VAL A 215 3.23 -4.47 3.00
C VAL A 215 4.24 -4.53 4.13
N VAL A 216 4.47 -3.39 4.76
CA VAL A 216 5.15 -3.30 6.04
C VAL A 216 4.10 -3.18 7.12
N SER A 217 4.00 -4.14 8.03
CA SER A 217 3.07 -4.08 9.15
C SER A 217 3.51 -4.97 10.30
N HIS A 218 3.11 -4.60 11.51
CA HIS A 218 3.18 -5.45 12.71
C HIS A 218 1.92 -6.29 12.90
N ASP A 219 0.85 -5.96 12.19
CA ASP A 219 -0.44 -6.66 12.29
C ASP A 219 -0.42 -7.94 11.46
N ARG A 220 -0.27 -9.07 12.14
CA ARG A 220 -0.23 -10.40 11.51
C ARG A 220 -1.55 -10.75 10.82
N TYR A 221 -2.67 -10.35 11.41
CA TYR A 221 -3.98 -10.65 10.85
C TYR A 221 -4.19 -9.96 9.49
N PHE A 222 -3.77 -8.70 9.39
CA PHE A 222 -3.78 -7.97 8.12
C PHE A 222 -2.83 -8.62 7.11
N MET A 223 -1.63 -8.98 7.55
CA MET A 223 -0.62 -9.63 6.71
C MET A 223 -1.11 -10.96 6.15
N ASP A 224 -1.70 -11.82 6.98
CA ASP A 224 -2.21 -13.14 6.57
C ASP A 224 -3.32 -13.07 5.53
N LYS A 225 -4.04 -11.95 5.47
CA LYS A 225 -5.10 -11.73 4.47
C LYS A 225 -4.60 -11.18 3.14
N VAL A 226 -3.48 -10.48 3.15
CA VAL A 226 -2.98 -9.69 2.02
C VAL A 226 -1.79 -10.33 1.34
N VAL A 227 -0.97 -11.06 2.08
CA VAL A 227 0.28 -11.68 1.60
C VAL A 227 0.03 -13.12 1.18
N ASP A 228 0.61 -13.55 0.06
CA ASP A 228 0.51 -14.91 -0.47
C ASP A 228 1.50 -15.90 0.18
#